data_147b3c9e75d9c723d4f1c4710db35382
#
_entry.id   147b3c9e75d9c723d4f1c4710db35382
#
_cell.length_a   1.000
_cell.length_b   1.000
_cell.length_c   1.000
_cell.angle_alpha   90.00
_cell.angle_beta   90.00
_cell.angle_gamma   90.00
#
_symmetry.space_group_name_H-M   'P 1'
#
loop_
_entity.id
_entity.type
_entity.pdbx_description
1 polymer ?
#
loop_
_entity_poly.entity_id
_entity_poly.type
_entity_poly.pdbx_seq_one_letter_code
_entity_poly.pdbx_strand_id
1 'polypeptide(L)'
;MNQPDLGKKILELRHLKGFTQGELAENCNLSLRTVQRIESAEVTPRSHTIKVILSSLDYDLNNLSTKIFDDKSDKDYQLKNWLGQFLKYVLELFNLKTNTMKKLSVLSLIVISITAGLLLINKDLKAQKIEGWFLAGSKPNSYTIGLDKSVFKTGSSSAFLESTDKEIEGFGTLMQTCGANEYLGKRIKMTAYIKSENVSNWAGMWLRVDSKETKKSLSFDNMQDRPIKGNSDWTMCEIILDVPEESGTLNFGVLLSGTGKLWFDNIKFEVVDKIKTKPTRENFMSKKPSNLDFGE
;
A
#
# COMPACT_ATOMS: atom_id res chain seq x y z
N MET A 1 8.86 -6.07 21.23
CA MET A 1 7.58 -6.65 20.75
C MET A 1 6.48 -5.64 20.95
N ASN A 2 5.74 -5.33 19.89
CA ASN A 2 4.55 -4.47 19.94
C ASN A 2 3.30 -5.36 19.89
N GLN A 3 2.12 -4.79 20.25
CA GLN A 3 0.86 -5.48 19.99
C GLN A 3 0.64 -5.62 18.46
N PRO A 4 0.04 -6.72 17.96
CA PRO A 4 -0.58 -7.83 18.72
C PRO A 4 0.37 -8.99 19.11
N ASP A 5 1.63 -8.98 18.71
CA ASP A 5 2.57 -10.12 18.89
C ASP A 5 2.90 -10.37 20.37
N LEU A 6 2.93 -9.31 21.18
CA LEU A 6 3.16 -9.43 22.61
C LEU A 6 2.03 -10.16 23.32
N GLY A 7 0.77 -9.84 23.00
CA GLY A 7 -0.40 -10.49 23.57
C GLY A 7 -0.45 -11.99 23.24
N LYS A 8 -0.23 -12.33 21.96
CA LYS A 8 -0.15 -13.72 21.48
C LYS A 8 0.95 -14.50 22.21
N LYS A 9 2.12 -13.88 22.40
CA LYS A 9 3.26 -14.55 23.07
C LYS A 9 2.99 -14.79 24.55
N ILE A 10 2.38 -13.86 25.25
CA ILE A 10 1.99 -14.04 26.65
C ILE A 10 0.96 -15.17 26.78
N LEU A 11 -0.04 -15.21 25.91
CA LEU A 11 -1.03 -16.28 25.85
C LEU A 11 -0.40 -17.65 25.60
N GLU A 12 0.51 -17.76 24.64
CA GLU A 12 1.26 -18.99 24.34
C GLU A 12 2.07 -19.48 25.57
N LEU A 13 2.85 -18.59 26.19
CA LEU A 13 3.68 -18.90 27.36
C LEU A 13 2.83 -19.31 28.56
N ARG A 14 1.69 -18.67 28.78
CA ARG A 14 0.74 -19.03 29.85
C ARG A 14 0.18 -20.43 29.63
N HIS A 15 -0.22 -20.78 28.41
CA HIS A 15 -0.70 -22.13 28.07
C HIS A 15 0.40 -23.20 28.25
N LEU A 16 1.63 -22.90 27.87
CA LEU A 16 2.78 -23.81 28.07
C LEU A 16 3.06 -24.07 29.56
N LYS A 17 2.77 -23.09 30.43
CA LYS A 17 2.88 -23.22 31.89
C LYS A 17 1.64 -23.85 32.53
N GLY A 18 0.57 -24.06 31.78
CA GLY A 18 -0.69 -24.60 32.29
C GLY A 18 -1.49 -23.62 33.17
N PHE A 19 -1.16 -22.33 33.16
CA PHE A 19 -1.85 -21.32 33.95
C PHE A 19 -3.16 -20.88 33.31
N THR A 20 -4.21 -20.71 34.13
CA THR A 20 -5.42 -19.97 33.76
C THR A 20 -5.11 -18.45 33.74
N GLN A 21 -5.94 -17.67 33.11
CA GLN A 21 -5.81 -16.21 33.13
C GLN A 21 -5.92 -15.63 34.57
N GLY A 22 -6.72 -16.28 35.43
CA GLY A 22 -6.87 -15.94 36.84
C GLY A 22 -5.57 -16.17 37.62
N GLU A 23 -4.97 -17.35 37.50
CA GLU A 23 -3.71 -17.68 38.16
C GLU A 23 -2.56 -16.78 37.70
N LEU A 24 -2.49 -16.46 36.40
CA LEU A 24 -1.50 -15.50 35.92
C LEU A 24 -1.74 -14.11 36.50
N ALA A 25 -2.99 -13.69 36.63
CA ALA A 25 -3.34 -12.38 37.22
C ALA A 25 -2.93 -12.32 38.71
N GLU A 26 -3.20 -13.35 39.48
CA GLU A 26 -2.80 -13.47 40.89
C GLU A 26 -1.27 -13.46 41.03
N ASN A 27 -0.56 -14.29 40.27
CA ASN A 27 0.89 -14.40 40.31
C ASN A 27 1.60 -13.07 39.93
N CYS A 28 0.97 -12.25 39.13
CA CYS A 28 1.49 -10.95 38.68
C CYS A 28 0.95 -9.76 39.49
N ASN A 29 0.08 -10.00 40.48
CA ASN A 29 -0.67 -8.98 41.22
C ASN A 29 -1.39 -7.99 40.26
N LEU A 30 -2.05 -8.54 39.24
CA LEU A 30 -2.84 -7.81 38.25
C LEU A 30 -4.31 -8.20 38.34
N SER A 31 -5.19 -7.38 37.80
CA SER A 31 -6.59 -7.79 37.65
C SER A 31 -6.75 -8.77 36.47
N LEU A 32 -7.68 -9.73 36.61
CA LEU A 32 -8.03 -10.67 35.52
C LEU A 32 -8.35 -9.90 34.22
N ARG A 33 -9.08 -8.79 34.31
CA ARG A 33 -9.43 -7.94 33.17
C ARG A 33 -8.20 -7.36 32.49
N THR A 34 -7.14 -7.03 33.27
CA THR A 34 -5.87 -6.53 32.72
C THR A 34 -5.18 -7.61 31.87
N VAL A 35 -5.11 -8.84 32.37
CA VAL A 35 -4.51 -9.97 31.65
C VAL A 35 -5.29 -10.25 30.36
N GLN A 36 -6.61 -10.31 30.41
CA GLN A 36 -7.48 -10.50 29.26
C GLN A 36 -7.24 -9.46 28.17
N ARG A 37 -7.21 -8.17 28.54
CA ARG A 37 -6.98 -7.08 27.58
C ARG A 37 -5.58 -7.07 26.98
N ILE A 38 -4.59 -7.58 27.70
CA ILE A 38 -3.22 -7.73 27.16
C ILE A 38 -3.16 -8.86 26.15
N GLU A 39 -3.76 -10.03 26.49
CA GLU A 39 -3.76 -11.21 25.61
C GLU A 39 -4.61 -10.98 24.34
N SER A 40 -5.73 -10.25 24.46
CA SER A 40 -6.55 -9.83 23.30
C SER A 40 -5.96 -8.68 22.49
N ALA A 41 -4.80 -8.18 22.89
CA ALA A 41 -4.11 -7.04 22.25
C ALA A 41 -4.88 -5.70 22.30
N GLU A 42 -5.90 -5.57 23.16
CA GLU A 42 -6.65 -4.32 23.33
C GLU A 42 -5.84 -3.20 23.98
N VAL A 43 -4.80 -3.55 24.73
CA VAL A 43 -3.94 -2.59 25.43
C VAL A 43 -2.48 -2.97 25.31
N THR A 44 -1.61 -1.96 25.19
CA THR A 44 -0.15 -2.15 25.29
C THR A 44 0.26 -1.95 26.74
N PRO A 45 0.73 -3.02 27.46
CA PRO A 45 1.15 -2.89 28.85
C PRO A 45 2.43 -2.07 28.98
N ARG A 46 2.62 -1.44 30.14
CA ARG A 46 3.87 -0.72 30.47
C ARG A 46 5.03 -1.73 30.63
N SER A 47 6.25 -1.26 30.37
CA SER A 47 7.47 -2.10 30.46
C SER A 47 7.62 -2.85 31.79
N HIS A 48 7.22 -2.23 32.90
CA HIS A 48 7.19 -2.89 34.21
C HIS A 48 6.20 -4.07 34.23
N THR A 49 4.99 -3.90 33.73
CA THR A 49 3.95 -4.95 33.69
C THR A 49 4.41 -6.12 32.80
N ILE A 50 5.05 -5.83 31.66
CA ILE A 50 5.63 -6.86 30.79
C ILE A 50 6.68 -7.68 31.54
N LYS A 51 7.60 -7.01 32.27
CA LYS A 51 8.65 -7.69 33.06
C LYS A 51 8.06 -8.61 34.12
N VAL A 52 7.04 -8.16 34.85
CA VAL A 52 6.37 -8.97 35.88
C VAL A 52 5.70 -10.20 35.29
N ILE A 53 4.97 -10.06 34.18
CA ILE A 53 4.30 -11.17 33.50
C ILE A 53 5.33 -12.20 32.99
N LEU A 54 6.39 -11.73 32.29
CA LEU A 54 7.40 -12.63 31.72
C LEU A 54 8.20 -13.32 32.81
N SER A 55 8.51 -12.65 33.92
CA SER A 55 9.18 -13.24 35.10
C SER A 55 8.30 -14.33 35.74
N SER A 56 7.00 -14.10 35.87
CA SER A 56 6.02 -15.09 36.38
C SER A 56 5.88 -16.31 35.49
N LEU A 57 6.15 -16.15 34.20
CA LEU A 57 6.14 -17.23 33.20
C LEU A 57 7.53 -17.89 33.03
N ASP A 58 8.53 -17.58 33.88
CA ASP A 58 9.93 -18.03 33.81
C ASP A 58 10.55 -17.77 32.42
N TYR A 59 10.14 -16.68 31.77
CA TYR A 59 10.68 -16.32 30.47
C TYR A 59 11.78 -15.28 30.61
N ASP A 60 13.01 -15.66 30.28
CA ASP A 60 14.17 -14.78 30.39
C ASP A 60 14.10 -13.66 29.34
N LEU A 61 14.13 -12.40 29.81
CA LEU A 61 14.12 -11.20 28.98
C LEU A 61 15.35 -11.10 28.03
N ASN A 62 16.46 -11.77 28.36
CA ASN A 62 17.61 -11.85 27.48
C ASN A 62 17.32 -12.64 26.19
N ASN A 63 16.43 -13.63 26.26
CA ASN A 63 15.94 -14.37 25.09
C ASN A 63 15.02 -13.55 24.20
N LEU A 64 14.40 -12.49 24.71
CA LEU A 64 13.61 -11.55 23.92
C LEU A 64 14.50 -10.60 23.10
N SER A 65 15.63 -10.17 23.66
CA SER A 65 16.58 -9.31 22.96
C SER A 65 17.31 -10.06 21.83
N THR A 66 17.67 -11.33 22.02
CA THR A 66 18.35 -12.12 21.00
C THR A 66 17.44 -12.51 19.82
N LYS A 67 16.17 -12.90 20.06
CA LYS A 67 15.26 -13.28 18.96
C LYS A 67 14.67 -12.09 18.18
N ILE A 68 14.57 -10.91 18.77
CA ILE A 68 14.11 -9.69 18.07
C ILE A 68 15.22 -9.10 17.19
N PHE A 69 16.48 -9.33 17.55
CA PHE A 69 17.62 -8.94 16.75
C PHE A 69 17.97 -9.97 15.66
N ASP A 70 17.61 -11.25 15.82
CA ASP A 70 18.00 -12.31 14.88
C ASP A 70 17.31 -12.22 13.52
N ASP A 71 16.06 -11.77 13.40
CA ASP A 71 15.36 -11.73 12.09
C ASP A 71 15.79 -10.55 11.19
N LYS A 72 16.32 -9.45 11.77
CA LYS A 72 17.03 -8.40 11.01
C LYS A 72 18.54 -8.57 11.00
N SER A 73 19.11 -9.16 12.06
CA SER A 73 20.55 -9.38 12.22
C SER A 73 21.04 -10.53 11.35
N ASP A 74 20.23 -11.56 11.11
CA ASP A 74 20.65 -12.71 10.30
C ASP A 74 20.84 -12.33 8.82
N LYS A 75 19.99 -11.48 8.26
CA LYS A 75 20.20 -10.95 6.89
C LYS A 75 21.37 -9.98 6.79
N ASP A 76 21.56 -9.12 7.80
CA ASP A 76 22.70 -8.20 7.84
C ASP A 76 24.00 -8.93 8.18
N TYR A 77 23.96 -9.97 9.03
CA TYR A 77 25.13 -10.79 9.37
C TYR A 77 25.51 -11.70 8.21
N GLN A 78 24.54 -12.33 7.53
CA GLN A 78 24.75 -13.10 6.31
C GLN A 78 25.30 -12.22 5.19
N LEU A 79 24.76 -11.01 5.02
CA LEU A 79 25.24 -10.04 4.03
C LEU A 79 26.68 -9.56 4.36
N LYS A 80 26.98 -9.26 5.61
CA LYS A 80 28.34 -8.86 6.06
C LYS A 80 29.35 -10.00 5.92
N ASN A 81 28.95 -11.23 6.26
CA ASN A 81 29.78 -12.42 6.07
C ASN A 81 30.02 -12.72 4.59
N TRP A 82 28.99 -12.64 3.77
CA TRP A 82 29.09 -12.80 2.31
C TRP A 82 29.99 -11.70 1.70
N LEU A 83 29.77 -10.44 2.10
CA LEU A 83 30.64 -9.32 1.66
C LEU A 83 32.11 -9.50 2.12
N GLY A 84 32.32 -9.97 3.33
CA GLY A 84 33.67 -10.27 3.84
C GLY A 84 34.36 -11.39 3.08
N GLN A 85 33.65 -12.47 2.75
CA GLN A 85 34.17 -13.56 1.93
C GLN A 85 34.39 -13.13 0.47
N PHE A 86 33.47 -12.35 -0.08
CA PHE A 86 33.58 -11.79 -1.44
C PHE A 86 34.76 -10.82 -1.54
N LEU A 87 34.98 -9.93 -0.55
CA LEU A 87 36.16 -9.07 -0.47
C LEU A 87 37.45 -9.87 -0.36
N LYS A 88 37.45 -10.94 0.42
CA LYS A 88 38.62 -11.84 0.56
C LYS A 88 38.93 -12.53 -0.76
N TYR A 89 37.94 -13.04 -1.45
CA TYR A 89 38.05 -13.64 -2.78
C TYR A 89 38.55 -12.63 -3.83
N VAL A 90 38.05 -11.41 -3.80
CA VAL A 90 38.49 -10.31 -4.68
C VAL A 90 39.96 -9.94 -4.36
N LEU A 91 40.36 -9.87 -3.07
CA LEU A 91 41.72 -9.61 -2.66
C LEU A 91 42.70 -10.74 -3.05
N GLU A 92 42.24 -12.00 -3.01
CA GLU A 92 43.05 -13.14 -3.48
C GLU A 92 43.23 -13.11 -5.01
N LEU A 93 42.21 -12.72 -5.79
CA LEU A 93 42.35 -12.49 -7.25
C LEU A 93 43.39 -11.39 -7.56
N PHE A 94 43.61 -10.44 -6.66
CA PHE A 94 44.62 -9.39 -6.80
C PHE A 94 46.03 -9.79 -6.33
N ASN A 95 46.18 -10.95 -5.70
CA ASN A 95 47.47 -11.45 -5.23
C ASN A 95 48.31 -12.15 -6.33
N LEU A 96 47.74 -12.29 -7.54
CA LEU A 96 48.50 -12.71 -8.70
C LEU A 96 49.51 -11.63 -9.10
N LYS A 97 50.76 -12.03 -9.43
CA LYS A 97 51.87 -11.18 -9.92
C LYS A 97 51.53 -10.54 -11.30
N THR A 98 50.48 -9.75 -11.38
CA THR A 98 50.08 -9.06 -12.60
C THR A 98 50.23 -7.54 -12.45
N ASN A 99 50.53 -6.88 -13.57
CA ASN A 99 50.81 -5.47 -13.69
C ASN A 99 49.72 -4.61 -13.02
N THR A 100 50.11 -3.62 -12.20
CA THR A 100 49.22 -2.72 -11.39
C THR A 100 48.10 -2.08 -12.21
N MET A 101 48.39 -1.75 -13.47
CA MET A 101 47.39 -1.17 -14.40
C MET A 101 46.25 -2.12 -14.76
N LYS A 102 46.53 -3.43 -14.91
CA LYS A 102 45.47 -4.44 -15.16
C LYS A 102 44.58 -4.66 -13.95
N LYS A 103 45.12 -4.54 -12.72
CA LYS A 103 44.36 -4.62 -11.47
C LYS A 103 43.40 -3.42 -11.32
N LEU A 104 43.87 -2.21 -11.66
CA LEU A 104 43.08 -0.99 -11.61
C LEU A 104 41.90 -1.03 -12.62
N SER A 105 42.15 -1.54 -13.82
CA SER A 105 41.09 -1.66 -14.84
C SER A 105 39.97 -2.65 -14.47
N VAL A 106 40.33 -3.78 -13.86
CA VAL A 106 39.33 -4.77 -13.39
C VAL A 106 38.54 -4.19 -12.22
N LEU A 107 39.20 -3.50 -11.27
CA LEU A 107 38.51 -2.83 -10.16
C LEU A 107 37.53 -1.77 -10.65
N SER A 108 37.95 -0.95 -11.62
CA SER A 108 37.05 0.08 -12.20
C SER A 108 35.84 -0.52 -12.90
N LEU A 109 35.97 -1.64 -13.61
CA LEU A 109 34.86 -2.36 -14.24
C LEU A 109 33.86 -2.92 -13.20
N ILE A 110 34.35 -3.47 -12.09
CA ILE A 110 33.51 -3.97 -10.99
C ILE A 110 32.76 -2.80 -10.33
N VAL A 111 33.43 -1.68 -10.06
CA VAL A 111 32.76 -0.48 -9.48
C VAL A 111 31.73 0.08 -10.44
N ILE A 112 32.02 0.16 -11.74
CA ILE A 112 31.07 0.63 -12.76
C ILE A 112 29.86 -0.31 -12.85
N SER A 113 30.05 -1.62 -12.81
CA SER A 113 28.92 -2.57 -12.85
C SER A 113 28.06 -2.52 -11.59
N ILE A 114 28.64 -2.34 -10.41
CA ILE A 114 27.90 -2.15 -9.14
C ILE A 114 27.13 -0.82 -9.16
N THR A 115 27.76 0.27 -9.60
CA THR A 115 27.08 1.58 -9.67
C THR A 115 25.99 1.59 -10.74
N ALA A 116 26.20 0.94 -11.88
CA ALA A 116 25.15 0.78 -12.90
C ALA A 116 23.98 -0.09 -12.39
N GLY A 117 24.28 -1.17 -11.68
CA GLY A 117 23.28 -2.00 -11.02
C GLY A 117 22.45 -1.24 -9.97
N LEU A 118 23.13 -0.45 -9.12
CA LEU A 118 22.45 0.41 -8.12
C LEU A 118 21.61 1.52 -8.77
N LEU A 119 22.06 2.08 -9.89
CA LEU A 119 21.29 3.09 -10.65
C LEU A 119 20.06 2.48 -11.33
N LEU A 120 20.13 1.22 -11.79
CA LEU A 120 18.98 0.50 -12.34
C LEU A 120 17.94 0.17 -11.25
N ILE A 121 18.39 -0.30 -10.09
CA ILE A 121 17.50 -0.60 -8.94
C ILE A 121 16.83 0.68 -8.41
N ASN A 122 17.52 1.83 -8.39
CA ASN A 122 16.93 3.10 -7.95
C ASN A 122 15.96 3.73 -8.96
N LYS A 123 15.94 3.26 -10.22
CA LYS A 123 15.01 3.79 -11.22
C LYS A 123 13.57 3.31 -11.01
N ASP A 124 13.40 2.13 -10.39
CA ASP A 124 12.07 1.54 -10.16
C ASP A 124 11.42 1.96 -8.82
N LEU A 125 12.17 2.66 -7.93
CA LEU A 125 11.70 3.02 -6.58
C LEU A 125 11.10 4.44 -6.45
N LYS A 126 11.10 5.25 -7.50
CA LYS A 126 10.34 6.51 -7.48
C LYS A 126 8.92 6.22 -7.98
N ALA A 127 7.96 6.21 -7.07
CA ALA A 127 6.54 6.33 -7.41
C ALA A 127 6.41 7.46 -8.45
N GLN A 128 6.13 7.11 -9.69
CA GLN A 128 6.08 8.07 -10.79
C GLN A 128 4.86 8.97 -10.52
N LYS A 129 5.10 10.25 -10.26
CA LYS A 129 4.03 11.21 -10.03
C LYS A 129 3.17 11.30 -11.30
N ILE A 130 1.94 10.82 -11.22
CA ILE A 130 0.95 10.95 -12.28
C ILE A 130 0.26 12.29 -12.07
N GLU A 131 0.36 13.19 -13.03
CA GLU A 131 -0.20 14.54 -12.90
C GLU A 131 -1.72 14.50 -12.70
N GLY A 132 -2.20 15.22 -11.70
CA GLY A 132 -3.62 15.27 -11.32
C GLY A 132 -4.12 14.05 -10.55
N TRP A 133 -3.33 12.98 -10.41
CA TRP A 133 -3.71 11.76 -9.72
C TRP A 133 -2.90 11.55 -8.44
N PHE A 134 -3.50 10.91 -7.44
CA PHE A 134 -2.84 10.62 -6.18
C PHE A 134 -3.33 9.31 -5.55
N LEU A 135 -2.48 8.76 -4.70
CA LEU A 135 -2.77 7.56 -3.92
C LEU A 135 -3.48 7.95 -2.62
N ALA A 136 -4.59 7.28 -2.33
CA ALA A 136 -5.36 7.42 -1.08
C ALA A 136 -5.90 6.05 -0.65
N GLY A 137 -6.80 6.02 0.33
CA GLY A 137 -7.43 4.79 0.83
C GLY A 137 -7.26 4.62 2.33
N SER A 138 -7.66 3.46 2.87
CA SER A 138 -7.47 3.13 4.29
C SER A 138 -6.04 2.68 4.61
N LYS A 139 -5.28 2.18 3.63
CA LYS A 139 -3.90 1.68 3.75
C LYS A 139 -3.02 2.16 2.59
N PRO A 140 -2.91 3.47 2.32
CA PRO A 140 -2.21 3.96 1.14
C PRO A 140 -0.73 3.55 1.11
N ASN A 141 -0.06 3.41 2.26
CA ASN A 141 1.35 3.01 2.35
C ASN A 141 1.62 1.55 1.96
N SER A 142 0.57 0.72 1.85
CA SER A 142 0.65 -0.68 1.40
C SER A 142 0.43 -0.83 -0.11
N TYR A 143 0.41 0.29 -0.84
CA TYR A 143 0.22 0.31 -2.29
C TYR A 143 1.19 1.27 -2.97
N THR A 144 1.45 1.01 -4.24
CA THR A 144 2.19 1.89 -5.14
C THR A 144 1.38 2.19 -6.39
N ILE A 145 1.63 3.35 -6.98
CA ILE A 145 1.03 3.80 -8.23
C ILE A 145 2.12 4.20 -9.22
N GLY A 146 1.83 4.13 -10.50
CA GLY A 146 2.74 4.56 -11.55
C GLY A 146 2.12 4.44 -12.92
N LEU A 147 2.94 4.69 -13.95
CA LEU A 147 2.60 4.50 -15.36
C LEU A 147 3.28 3.24 -15.89
N ASP A 148 2.54 2.42 -16.60
CA ASP A 148 3.04 1.24 -17.31
C ASP A 148 3.01 1.51 -18.82
N LYS A 149 4.19 1.53 -19.45
CA LYS A 149 4.35 1.74 -20.89
C LYS A 149 4.35 0.44 -21.70
N SER A 150 4.26 -0.70 -21.03
CA SER A 150 4.23 -2.03 -21.64
C SER A 150 2.82 -2.65 -21.64
N VAL A 151 2.00 -2.27 -20.66
CA VAL A 151 0.62 -2.76 -20.50
C VAL A 151 -0.34 -1.58 -20.56
N PHE A 152 -1.01 -1.36 -21.67
CA PHE A 152 -1.98 -0.29 -21.87
C PHE A 152 -3.09 -0.73 -22.81
N LYS A 153 -4.24 -0.09 -22.72
CA LYS A 153 -5.40 -0.34 -23.60
C LYS A 153 -5.41 0.58 -24.80
N THR A 154 -5.08 1.85 -24.57
CA THR A 154 -5.05 2.89 -25.59
C THR A 154 -3.84 3.82 -25.34
N GLY A 155 -3.45 4.59 -26.36
CA GLY A 155 -2.33 5.53 -26.23
C GLY A 155 -0.97 4.85 -26.07
N SER A 156 -0.15 5.30 -25.13
CA SER A 156 1.23 4.87 -24.93
C SER A 156 1.53 4.32 -23.52
N SER A 157 0.59 4.43 -22.60
CA SER A 157 0.73 3.94 -21.22
C SER A 157 -0.63 3.85 -20.53
N SER A 158 -0.71 3.06 -19.47
CA SER A 158 -1.81 3.07 -18.51
C SER A 158 -1.33 3.40 -17.11
N ALA A 159 -2.20 3.84 -16.24
CA ALA A 159 -1.89 3.94 -14.82
C ALA A 159 -2.04 2.57 -14.14
N PHE A 160 -1.24 2.30 -13.12
CA PHE A 160 -1.40 1.10 -12.31
C PHE A 160 -1.50 1.42 -10.81
N LEU A 161 -2.17 0.53 -10.10
CA LEU A 161 -2.25 0.45 -8.64
C LEU A 161 -1.89 -0.97 -8.23
N GLU A 162 -0.86 -1.12 -7.39
CA GLU A 162 -0.29 -2.42 -7.02
C GLU A 162 -0.04 -2.48 -5.52
N SER A 163 -0.36 -3.62 -4.89
CA SER A 163 -0.04 -3.88 -3.49
C SER A 163 1.45 -4.13 -3.30
N THR A 164 2.03 -3.59 -2.21
CA THR A 164 3.42 -3.81 -1.81
C THR A 164 3.57 -4.85 -0.71
N ASP A 165 2.52 -5.07 0.06
CA ASP A 165 2.49 -6.01 1.17
C ASP A 165 1.81 -7.33 0.76
N LYS A 166 2.14 -8.42 1.45
CA LYS A 166 1.60 -9.75 1.16
C LYS A 166 0.19 -9.98 1.69
N GLU A 167 -0.18 -9.26 2.74
CA GLU A 167 -1.49 -9.32 3.38
C GLU A 167 -1.93 -7.90 3.74
N ILE A 168 -3.11 -7.49 3.30
CA ILE A 168 -3.64 -6.14 3.50
C ILE A 168 -5.10 -6.22 3.94
N GLU A 169 -5.38 -5.79 5.18
CA GLU A 169 -6.72 -5.52 5.65
C GLU A 169 -7.06 -4.06 5.38
N GLY A 170 -7.67 -3.79 4.22
CA GLY A 170 -8.00 -2.45 3.77
C GLY A 170 -7.89 -2.31 2.26
N PHE A 171 -7.78 -1.06 1.80
CA PHE A 171 -7.71 -0.76 0.38
C PHE A 171 -6.79 0.43 0.09
N GLY A 172 -6.26 0.43 -1.14
CA GLY A 172 -5.69 1.60 -1.80
C GLY A 172 -6.56 2.06 -2.95
N THR A 173 -6.46 3.32 -3.31
CA THR A 173 -7.13 3.88 -4.48
C THR A 173 -6.22 4.87 -5.20
N LEU A 174 -6.12 4.71 -6.51
CA LEU A 174 -5.59 5.73 -7.42
C LEU A 174 -6.77 6.61 -7.81
N MET A 175 -6.71 7.89 -7.46
CA MET A 175 -7.85 8.78 -7.60
C MET A 175 -7.50 10.19 -8.06
N GLN A 176 -8.51 10.86 -8.59
CA GLN A 176 -8.51 12.28 -8.92
C GLN A 176 -9.72 12.98 -8.33
N THR A 177 -9.59 14.28 -8.07
CA THR A 177 -10.69 15.16 -7.67
C THR A 177 -10.76 16.34 -8.62
N CYS A 178 -11.93 16.67 -9.13
CA CYS A 178 -12.18 17.87 -9.92
C CYS A 178 -13.44 18.59 -9.46
N GLY A 179 -13.65 19.83 -9.93
CA GLY A 179 -14.86 20.59 -9.72
C GLY A 179 -16.04 19.96 -10.46
N ALA A 180 -17.25 20.03 -9.89
CA ALA A 180 -18.47 19.52 -10.51
C ALA A 180 -19.16 20.49 -11.49
N ASN A 181 -18.63 21.73 -11.67
CA ASN A 181 -19.30 22.84 -12.36
C ASN A 181 -19.80 22.51 -13.78
N GLU A 182 -19.01 21.74 -14.55
CA GLU A 182 -19.37 21.37 -15.94
C GLU A 182 -20.53 20.35 -15.99
N TYR A 183 -20.84 19.72 -14.86
CA TYR A 183 -21.78 18.60 -14.78
C TYR A 183 -23.02 18.88 -13.92
N LEU A 184 -23.14 20.08 -13.33
CA LEU A 184 -24.28 20.43 -12.47
C LEU A 184 -25.62 20.24 -13.18
N GLY A 185 -26.59 19.65 -12.51
CA GLY A 185 -27.93 19.34 -13.02
C GLY A 185 -27.93 18.27 -14.12
N LYS A 186 -26.87 17.48 -14.26
CA LYS A 186 -26.73 16.48 -15.31
C LYS A 186 -26.56 15.08 -14.71
N ARG A 187 -26.95 14.09 -15.48
CA ARG A 187 -26.59 12.70 -15.29
C ARG A 187 -25.36 12.39 -16.12
N ILE A 188 -24.32 11.91 -15.49
CA ILE A 188 -23.05 11.61 -16.13
C ILE A 188 -22.77 10.11 -16.12
N LYS A 189 -22.10 9.66 -17.17
CA LYS A 189 -21.57 8.32 -17.32
C LYS A 189 -20.04 8.41 -17.31
N MET A 190 -19.40 7.72 -16.40
CA MET A 190 -17.95 7.48 -16.40
C MET A 190 -17.70 6.08 -16.92
N THR A 191 -16.83 5.95 -17.92
CA THR A 191 -16.33 4.66 -18.42
C THR A 191 -14.81 4.62 -18.32
N ALA A 192 -14.27 3.43 -18.12
CA ALA A 192 -12.83 3.17 -18.20
C ALA A 192 -12.57 1.69 -18.47
N TYR A 193 -11.35 1.36 -18.87
CA TYR A 193 -10.88 -0.01 -18.94
C TYR A 193 -10.03 -0.35 -17.72
N ILE A 194 -10.28 -1.53 -17.15
CA ILE A 194 -9.50 -2.09 -16.05
C ILE A 194 -9.01 -3.48 -16.44
N LYS A 195 -7.72 -3.73 -16.22
CA LYS A 195 -7.09 -5.05 -16.27
C LYS A 195 -6.62 -5.40 -14.87
N SER A 196 -6.69 -6.68 -14.48
CA SER A 196 -6.29 -7.09 -13.13
C SER A 196 -5.42 -8.34 -13.14
N GLU A 197 -4.53 -8.41 -12.13
CA GLU A 197 -3.72 -9.59 -11.83
C GLU A 197 -3.72 -9.86 -10.32
N ASN A 198 -3.99 -11.12 -9.95
CA ASN A 198 -3.91 -11.66 -8.60
C ASN A 198 -4.70 -10.86 -7.53
N VAL A 199 -5.84 -10.29 -7.91
CA VAL A 199 -6.71 -9.55 -6.98
C VAL A 199 -7.31 -10.51 -5.97
N SER A 200 -6.85 -10.42 -4.71
CA SER A 200 -7.21 -11.37 -3.64
C SER A 200 -8.61 -11.15 -3.08
N ASN A 201 -9.05 -9.91 -2.93
CA ASN A 201 -10.36 -9.59 -2.41
C ASN A 201 -11.26 -9.05 -3.53
N TRP A 202 -11.18 -7.77 -3.84
CA TRP A 202 -11.91 -7.17 -4.96
C TRP A 202 -11.31 -5.85 -5.42
N ALA A 203 -11.66 -5.46 -6.63
CA ALA A 203 -11.33 -4.19 -7.21
C ALA A 203 -12.49 -3.62 -7.99
N GLY A 204 -12.49 -2.31 -8.23
CA GLY A 204 -13.50 -1.66 -9.03
C GLY A 204 -13.19 -0.19 -9.28
N MET A 205 -13.80 0.34 -10.32
CA MET A 205 -13.89 1.77 -10.55
C MET A 205 -14.88 2.38 -9.54
N TRP A 206 -14.67 3.64 -9.19
CA TRP A 206 -15.59 4.34 -8.31
C TRP A 206 -15.75 5.82 -8.70
N LEU A 207 -16.92 6.36 -8.43
CA LEU A 207 -17.27 7.76 -8.62
C LEU A 207 -18.11 8.23 -7.44
N ARG A 208 -17.79 9.42 -6.90
CA ARG A 208 -18.50 10.08 -5.82
C ARG A 208 -18.69 11.56 -6.12
N VAL A 209 -19.91 12.01 -5.92
CA VAL A 209 -20.31 13.40 -6.05
C VAL A 209 -20.52 13.97 -4.65
N ASP A 210 -19.77 15.00 -4.27
CA ASP A 210 -19.85 15.61 -2.94
C ASP A 210 -20.50 17.00 -3.01
N SER A 211 -21.31 17.32 -1.99
CA SER A 211 -21.94 18.63 -1.80
C SER A 211 -20.88 19.73 -1.66
N LYS A 212 -21.16 20.88 -2.26
CA LYS A 212 -20.31 22.08 -2.13
C LYS A 212 -20.26 22.60 -0.69
N GLU A 213 -21.36 22.60 0.01
CA GLU A 213 -21.49 23.18 1.36
C GLU A 213 -21.11 22.18 2.43
N THR A 214 -21.76 21.02 2.45
CA THR A 214 -21.62 20.06 3.54
C THR A 214 -20.47 19.09 3.39
N LYS A 215 -19.88 19.00 2.19
CA LYS A 215 -18.87 17.98 1.80
C LYS A 215 -19.36 16.54 1.92
N LYS A 216 -20.65 16.33 2.16
CA LYS A 216 -21.26 14.99 2.21
C LYS A 216 -21.46 14.45 0.81
N SER A 217 -21.39 13.14 0.68
CA SER A 217 -21.69 12.45 -0.57
C SER A 217 -23.16 12.61 -0.94
N LEU A 218 -23.43 13.07 -2.16
CA LEU A 218 -24.75 13.18 -2.77
C LEU A 218 -25.07 11.96 -3.63
N SER A 219 -24.06 11.43 -4.32
CA SER A 219 -24.17 10.24 -5.17
C SER A 219 -22.85 9.45 -5.08
N PHE A 220 -22.94 8.12 -5.07
CA PHE A 220 -21.78 7.27 -4.97
C PHE A 220 -22.03 5.90 -5.57
N ASP A 221 -21.05 5.39 -6.32
CA ASP A 221 -20.97 4.02 -6.80
C ASP A 221 -19.49 3.59 -6.81
N ASN A 222 -19.17 2.41 -6.31
CA ASN A 222 -17.83 1.85 -6.25
C ASN A 222 -17.73 0.46 -6.90
N MET A 223 -18.75 0.03 -7.61
CA MET A 223 -18.81 -1.29 -8.24
C MET A 223 -18.71 -2.48 -7.26
N GLN A 224 -19.01 -2.29 -5.97
CA GLN A 224 -18.92 -3.36 -4.99
C GLN A 224 -19.92 -4.50 -5.25
N ASP A 225 -21.02 -4.21 -5.92
CA ASP A 225 -22.04 -5.17 -6.37
C ASP A 225 -21.64 -5.94 -7.64
N ARG A 226 -20.64 -5.44 -8.37
CA ARG A 226 -20.08 -6.01 -9.60
C ARG A 226 -18.54 -5.98 -9.62
N PRO A 227 -17.89 -6.61 -8.61
CA PRO A 227 -16.46 -6.46 -8.37
C PRO A 227 -15.61 -7.20 -9.39
N ILE A 228 -14.41 -6.69 -9.64
CA ILE A 228 -13.35 -7.38 -10.35
C ILE A 228 -12.55 -8.20 -9.33
N LYS A 229 -12.26 -9.47 -9.63
CA LYS A 229 -11.50 -10.40 -8.78
C LYS A 229 -10.52 -11.24 -9.60
N GLY A 230 -9.44 -11.66 -8.94
CA GLY A 230 -8.44 -12.51 -9.57
C GLY A 230 -7.74 -11.85 -10.76
N ASN A 231 -7.70 -12.57 -11.88
CA ASN A 231 -7.10 -12.12 -13.13
C ASN A 231 -8.21 -11.81 -14.14
N SER A 232 -8.16 -10.63 -14.73
CA SER A 232 -9.04 -10.27 -15.86
C SER A 232 -8.25 -9.52 -16.91
N ASP A 233 -8.57 -9.75 -18.17
CA ASP A 233 -8.10 -8.89 -19.25
C ASP A 233 -8.90 -7.59 -19.27
N TRP A 234 -8.49 -6.63 -20.11
CA TRP A 234 -9.10 -5.32 -20.23
C TRP A 234 -10.64 -5.38 -20.32
N THR A 235 -11.29 -5.07 -19.22
CA THR A 235 -12.75 -5.06 -19.07
C THR A 235 -13.22 -3.63 -19.01
N MET A 236 -14.20 -3.27 -19.85
CA MET A 236 -14.84 -1.97 -19.81
C MET A 236 -15.77 -1.91 -18.60
N CYS A 237 -15.56 -0.91 -17.75
CA CYS A 237 -16.40 -0.61 -16.59
C CYS A 237 -17.20 0.66 -16.84
N GLU A 238 -18.40 0.73 -16.26
CA GLU A 238 -19.32 1.88 -16.38
C GLU A 238 -19.93 2.23 -15.04
N ILE A 239 -20.01 3.52 -14.74
CA ILE A 239 -20.76 4.10 -13.61
C ILE A 239 -21.60 5.25 -14.14
N ILE A 240 -22.88 5.29 -13.75
CA ILE A 240 -23.81 6.38 -14.09
C ILE A 240 -24.32 7.00 -12.79
N LEU A 241 -24.10 8.31 -12.60
CA LEU A 241 -24.56 9.05 -11.42
C LEU A 241 -25.19 10.38 -11.82
N ASP A 242 -26.10 10.85 -10.96
CA ASP A 242 -26.61 12.21 -11.00
C ASP A 242 -25.64 13.16 -10.30
N VAL A 243 -25.48 14.35 -10.86
CA VAL A 243 -24.71 15.46 -10.30
C VAL A 243 -25.69 16.60 -9.98
N PRO A 244 -26.28 16.62 -8.77
CA PRO A 244 -27.20 17.66 -8.34
C PRO A 244 -26.61 19.07 -8.41
N GLU A 245 -27.45 20.11 -8.45
CA GLU A 245 -27.00 21.52 -8.54
C GLU A 245 -26.17 21.96 -7.34
N GLU A 246 -26.36 21.36 -6.17
CA GLU A 246 -25.61 21.62 -4.95
C GLU A 246 -24.23 20.91 -4.90
N SER A 247 -23.85 20.21 -5.98
CA SER A 247 -22.57 19.49 -6.04
C SER A 247 -21.39 20.46 -6.10
N GLY A 248 -20.32 20.09 -5.43
CA GLY A 248 -19.06 20.84 -5.41
C GLY A 248 -17.93 20.14 -6.13
N THR A 249 -17.78 18.83 -5.90
CA THR A 249 -16.67 18.03 -6.43
C THR A 249 -17.11 16.68 -6.97
N LEU A 250 -16.38 16.22 -7.97
CA LEU A 250 -16.34 14.84 -8.41
C LEU A 250 -15.04 14.21 -7.93
N ASN A 251 -15.14 13.08 -7.24
CA ASN A 251 -14.02 12.26 -6.81
C ASN A 251 -14.15 10.91 -7.50
N PHE A 252 -13.12 10.45 -8.18
CA PHE A 252 -13.20 9.23 -8.97
C PHE A 252 -11.85 8.53 -9.09
N GLY A 253 -11.88 7.27 -9.44
CA GLY A 253 -10.67 6.48 -9.61
C GLY A 253 -10.92 4.99 -9.64
N VAL A 254 -9.85 4.23 -9.36
CA VAL A 254 -9.88 2.78 -9.21
C VAL A 254 -9.44 2.39 -7.81
N LEU A 255 -10.09 1.39 -7.25
CA LEU A 255 -9.87 0.88 -5.90
C LEU A 255 -9.41 -0.58 -5.97
N LEU A 256 -8.42 -0.92 -5.14
CA LEU A 256 -7.96 -2.28 -4.89
C LEU A 256 -8.06 -2.58 -3.39
N SER A 257 -8.88 -3.54 -3.03
CA SER A 257 -9.01 -4.08 -1.69
C SER A 257 -8.24 -5.40 -1.57
N GLY A 258 -7.41 -5.50 -0.55
CA GLY A 258 -6.47 -6.64 -0.41
C GLY A 258 -5.26 -6.50 -1.33
N THR A 259 -4.70 -7.62 -1.77
CA THR A 259 -3.50 -7.66 -2.61
C THR A 259 -3.83 -7.82 -4.09
N GLY A 260 -2.86 -7.52 -4.96
CA GLY A 260 -2.95 -7.66 -6.41
C GLY A 260 -2.43 -6.46 -7.16
N LYS A 261 -2.70 -6.42 -8.46
CA LYS A 261 -2.37 -5.32 -9.35
C LYS A 261 -3.51 -4.99 -10.29
N LEU A 262 -3.72 -3.72 -10.54
CA LEU A 262 -4.67 -3.18 -11.50
C LEU A 262 -3.96 -2.27 -12.47
N TRP A 263 -4.40 -2.29 -13.73
CA TRP A 263 -4.15 -1.23 -14.70
C TRP A 263 -5.47 -0.54 -15.03
N PHE A 264 -5.41 0.78 -15.18
CA PHE A 264 -6.56 1.65 -15.36
C PHE A 264 -6.28 2.63 -16.50
N ASP A 265 -7.17 2.65 -17.52
CA ASP A 265 -6.87 3.34 -18.78
C ASP A 265 -8.15 3.82 -19.47
N ASN A 266 -7.99 4.82 -20.35
CA ASN A 266 -9.03 5.34 -21.23
C ASN A 266 -10.31 5.78 -20.50
N ILE A 267 -10.13 6.64 -19.49
CA ILE A 267 -11.24 7.17 -18.69
C ILE A 267 -11.99 8.22 -19.50
N LYS A 268 -13.32 8.11 -19.54
CA LYS A 268 -14.19 9.04 -20.25
C LYS A 268 -15.37 9.45 -19.39
N PHE A 269 -15.75 10.71 -19.52
CA PHE A 269 -16.97 11.27 -18.94
C PHE A 269 -17.90 11.74 -20.05
N GLU A 270 -19.14 11.30 -20.02
CA GLU A 270 -20.18 11.66 -20.96
C GLU A 270 -21.43 12.13 -20.20
N VAL A 271 -22.05 13.20 -20.69
CA VAL A 271 -23.38 13.61 -20.20
C VAL A 271 -24.42 12.77 -20.93
N VAL A 272 -25.18 11.95 -20.19
CA VAL A 272 -26.19 11.04 -20.76
C VAL A 272 -27.62 11.55 -20.61
N ASP A 273 -27.85 12.48 -19.65
CA ASP A 273 -29.16 13.14 -19.49
C ASP A 273 -29.02 14.47 -18.73
N LYS A 274 -30.07 15.25 -18.66
CA LYS A 274 -30.16 16.49 -17.87
C LYS A 274 -31.18 16.31 -16.75
N ILE A 275 -30.81 16.67 -15.53
CA ILE A 275 -31.73 16.82 -14.41
C ILE A 275 -32.35 18.23 -14.53
N LYS A 276 -33.66 18.38 -14.46
CA LYS A 276 -34.34 19.67 -14.66
C LYS A 276 -34.19 20.57 -13.42
N THR A 277 -33.09 21.34 -13.28
CA THR A 277 -32.91 22.40 -12.24
C THR A 277 -31.89 23.47 -12.66
N LYS A 278 -31.83 24.64 -11.96
CA LYS A 278 -31.08 25.86 -12.33
C LYS A 278 -29.68 26.01 -11.71
N PRO A 279 -28.69 26.71 -12.34
CA PRO A 279 -27.28 26.74 -11.93
C PRO A 279 -26.90 27.82 -10.91
N THR A 280 -25.83 27.57 -10.11
CA THR A 280 -25.16 28.53 -9.20
C THR A 280 -23.61 28.41 -9.25
N ARG A 281 -22.93 29.54 -9.02
CA ARG A 281 -21.56 30.03 -9.28
C ARG A 281 -20.28 29.24 -8.90
N GLU A 282 -19.16 29.60 -9.55
CA GLU A 282 -17.78 29.08 -9.71
C GLU A 282 -16.92 28.94 -8.44
N ASN A 283 -15.96 27.96 -8.44
CA ASN A 283 -14.85 27.79 -7.49
C ASN A 283 -13.55 27.26 -8.12
N PHE A 284 -12.39 27.51 -7.47
CA PHE A 284 -11.00 27.37 -7.84
C PHE A 284 -10.39 25.95 -7.96
N MET A 285 -11.17 24.90 -8.22
CA MET A 285 -10.65 23.59 -8.58
C MET A 285 -10.52 23.42 -10.09
N SER A 286 -9.68 22.49 -10.56
CA SER A 286 -9.63 22.12 -11.98
C SER A 286 -11.05 21.89 -12.49
N LYS A 287 -11.44 22.57 -13.55
CA LYS A 287 -12.81 22.55 -14.08
C LYS A 287 -13.16 21.22 -14.73
N LYS A 288 -12.16 20.46 -15.17
CA LYS A 288 -12.32 19.18 -15.87
C LYS A 288 -11.33 18.16 -15.38
N PRO A 289 -11.65 16.85 -15.49
CA PRO A 289 -10.65 15.81 -15.31
C PRO A 289 -9.50 16.00 -16.28
N SER A 290 -8.29 15.60 -15.85
CA SER A 290 -7.05 15.77 -16.64
C SER A 290 -6.30 14.43 -16.70
N ASN A 291 -5.46 14.28 -17.73
CA ASN A 291 -4.58 13.13 -17.96
C ASN A 291 -5.33 11.79 -17.82
N LEU A 292 -6.44 11.64 -18.55
CA LEU A 292 -7.33 10.47 -18.48
C LEU A 292 -6.84 9.28 -19.32
N ASP A 293 -5.90 9.52 -20.22
CA ASP A 293 -5.26 8.53 -21.10
C ASP A 293 -3.82 8.21 -20.69
N PHE A 294 -3.31 8.86 -19.61
CA PHE A 294 -1.98 8.68 -19.07
C PHE A 294 -0.84 8.78 -20.12
N GLY A 295 -1.10 9.55 -21.18
CA GLY A 295 -0.20 9.66 -22.36
C GLY A 295 0.99 10.60 -22.20
N GLU A 296 1.13 11.33 -21.07
CA GLU A 296 2.20 12.28 -20.79
C GLU A 296 3.23 11.79 -19.78
#